data_6afe25189fbeeacee836221f9be0fd89
#
_entry.id   6afe25189fbeeacee836221f9be0fd89
#
_cell.length_a   1.000
_cell.length_b   1.000
_cell.length_c   1.000
_cell.angle_alpha   90.00
_cell.angle_beta   90.00
_cell.angle_gamma   90.00
#
_symmetry.space_group_name_H-M   'P 1'
#
loop_
_entity.id
_entity.type
_entity.pdbx_description
1 polymer ?
#
loop_
_entity_poly.entity_id
_entity_poly.type
_entity_poly.pdbx_seq_one_letter_code
_entity_poly.pdbx_strand_id
1 'polypeptide(L)'
;MFAFPSGLAISRKIRIWPAMTAIPIMPIPGHVDPVPVPRDVTPRADGRVDLIGLPRPRIAELFAEAGLDAKAAKLRAKQVFHWLYHRGVTDFDAMTDIAKTMRPWLAERFVIGRPEIVTAQVSSDGTRKWLLQTADGHDFEMVFIPDADRGTLCVSSQVGCTLNCRFCHTGTMRLVRNLTPGEIVGQVMLARDALGEWPKGSMAGLEEDEDERTYTSDGRLLTNIVMMGMGEPLYNFDNVRDALKLVMDGDGLALSKRRITLSTSGVVPMMERCGEEIGVNLAVSLHAVTKDVRDEIVPINRKFGLDQLLQACSDYPGASNARRITFEYVMLKDKNDSDDDARELVRLIRQYKLPAKVNLIPFNPWPGAPYECSTPERIKRFAEIVFEAGISAPVRTPRGRDIDAACGQLKTAAQKMSRAELDRLADEKQAALG
;
A
#
# COMPACT_ATOMS: atom_id res chain seq x y z
N MET A 1 -63.45 10.94 14.18
CA MET A 1 -63.16 12.11 14.99
C MET A 1 -62.33 11.65 16.18
N PHE A 2 -61.02 11.51 16.03
CA PHE A 2 -60.07 11.31 17.11
C PHE A 2 -58.81 12.15 16.82
N ALA A 3 -58.50 13.06 17.71
CA ALA A 3 -57.46 14.03 17.64
C ALA A 3 -56.10 13.41 18.03
N PHE A 4 -55.04 13.73 17.30
CA PHE A 4 -53.65 13.49 17.72
C PHE A 4 -53.11 14.68 18.50
N PRO A 5 -52.39 14.51 19.59
CA PRO A 5 -51.71 15.60 20.27
C PRO A 5 -50.35 15.89 19.62
N SER A 6 -50.12 17.17 19.40
CA SER A 6 -48.91 17.80 18.93
C SER A 6 -47.82 17.85 20.03
N GLY A 7 -46.52 17.63 19.60
CA GLY A 7 -45.43 18.37 20.16
C GLY A 7 -44.54 17.64 21.17
N LEU A 8 -43.44 17.05 20.67
CA LEU A 8 -42.21 16.89 21.46
C LEU A 8 -41.00 17.32 20.58
N ALA A 9 -40.56 18.55 20.83
CA ALA A 9 -39.33 19.06 20.28
C ALA A 9 -38.14 18.42 21.02
N ILE A 10 -37.40 17.54 20.33
CA ILE A 10 -36.13 16.99 20.83
C ILE A 10 -35.04 17.99 20.51
N SER A 11 -34.65 18.80 21.49
CA SER A 11 -33.46 19.65 21.45
C SER A 11 -32.20 18.77 21.41
N ARG A 12 -31.58 18.61 20.24
CA ARG A 12 -30.24 18.03 20.13
C ARG A 12 -29.22 19.04 20.63
N LYS A 13 -28.76 18.88 21.87
CA LYS A 13 -27.56 19.56 22.37
C LYS A 13 -26.34 19.06 21.58
N ILE A 14 -25.87 19.85 20.63
CA ILE A 14 -24.56 19.68 19.98
C ILE A 14 -23.52 19.92 21.08
N ARG A 15 -22.84 18.85 21.51
CA ARG A 15 -21.62 18.98 22.33
C ARG A 15 -20.51 19.48 21.41
N ILE A 16 -20.19 20.75 21.49
CA ILE A 16 -18.97 21.32 20.92
C ILE A 16 -17.82 20.83 21.80
N TRP A 17 -17.00 19.95 21.30
CA TRP A 17 -15.75 19.57 21.93
C TRP A 17 -14.76 20.75 21.73
N PRO A 18 -13.99 21.14 22.78
CA PRO A 18 -12.97 22.15 22.61
C PRO A 18 -11.95 21.67 21.58
N ALA A 19 -11.53 22.58 20.69
CA ALA A 19 -10.48 22.33 19.72
C ALA A 19 -9.25 21.73 20.42
N MET A 20 -8.93 20.47 20.09
CA MET A 20 -7.72 19.83 20.57
C MET A 20 -6.54 20.62 19.97
N THR A 21 -5.84 21.37 20.82
CA THR A 21 -4.53 21.90 20.49
C THR A 21 -3.66 20.76 20.00
N ALA A 22 -3.05 20.92 18.82
CA ALA A 22 -2.14 19.96 18.24
C ALA A 22 -1.08 19.55 19.29
N ILE A 23 -1.10 18.29 19.70
CA ILE A 23 -0.08 17.74 20.61
C ILE A 23 1.21 17.71 19.80
N PRO A 24 2.32 18.37 20.26
CA PRO A 24 3.59 18.29 19.58
C PRO A 24 4.03 16.82 19.49
N ILE A 25 4.30 16.34 18.28
CA ILE A 25 4.84 15.00 18.07
C ILE A 25 6.26 14.99 18.64
N MET A 26 6.45 14.41 19.82
CA MET A 26 7.78 14.22 20.38
C MET A 26 8.58 13.24 19.52
N PRO A 27 9.80 13.56 19.09
CA PRO A 27 10.63 12.64 18.31
C PRO A 27 10.96 11.38 19.12
N ILE A 28 10.79 10.21 18.50
CA ILE A 28 11.23 8.94 19.09
C ILE A 28 12.77 8.93 19.07
N PRO A 29 13.45 8.60 20.17
CA PRO A 29 14.92 8.50 20.17
C PRO A 29 15.38 7.50 19.06
N GLY A 30 16.15 8.00 18.09
CA GLY A 30 16.60 7.23 16.93
C GLY A 30 15.65 7.24 15.71
N HIS A 31 14.53 7.95 15.79
CA HIS A 31 13.65 8.19 14.66
C HIS A 31 14.22 9.36 13.84
N VAL A 32 14.68 9.08 12.65
CA VAL A 32 14.94 10.10 11.62
C VAL A 32 13.60 10.34 10.95
N ASP A 33 13.06 11.55 11.07
CA ASP A 33 11.89 11.93 10.28
C ASP A 33 12.20 11.64 8.81
N PRO A 34 11.28 10.97 8.06
CA PRO A 34 11.49 10.76 6.64
C PRO A 34 11.71 12.10 5.98
N VAL A 35 12.77 12.21 5.16
CA VAL A 35 12.99 13.39 4.33
C VAL A 35 11.68 13.65 3.57
N PRO A 36 11.04 14.82 3.73
CA PRO A 36 9.81 15.11 3.02
C PRO A 36 10.07 14.96 1.52
N VAL A 37 9.40 14.03 0.85
CA VAL A 37 9.37 14.02 -0.61
C VAL A 37 8.60 15.26 -1.01
N PRO A 38 9.20 16.17 -1.81
CA PRO A 38 8.50 17.36 -2.24
C PRO A 38 7.17 16.98 -2.90
N ARG A 39 6.07 17.57 -2.46
CA ARG A 39 4.74 17.42 -3.12
C ARG A 39 4.73 18.05 -4.50
N ASP A 40 5.67 18.94 -4.74
CA ASP A 40 5.88 19.58 -6.03
C ASP A 40 6.59 18.58 -6.96
N VAL A 41 6.16 18.58 -8.20
CA VAL A 41 6.69 17.76 -9.26
C VAL A 41 8.16 18.14 -9.45
N THR A 42 9.06 17.32 -8.92
CA THR A 42 10.50 17.54 -9.07
C THR A 42 10.92 17.07 -10.47
N PRO A 43 11.47 17.95 -11.32
CA PRO A 43 12.03 17.53 -12.59
C PRO A 43 13.15 16.48 -12.37
N ARG A 44 13.30 15.56 -13.31
CA ARG A 44 14.42 14.63 -13.35
C ARG A 44 15.74 15.39 -13.59
N ALA A 45 16.86 14.69 -13.48
CA ALA A 45 18.19 15.29 -13.71
C ALA A 45 18.34 15.92 -15.11
N ASP A 46 17.56 15.45 -16.09
CA ASP A 46 17.50 15.98 -17.45
C ASP A 46 16.51 17.16 -17.61
N GLY A 47 15.91 17.63 -16.52
CA GLY A 47 14.95 18.74 -16.50
C GLY A 47 13.52 18.38 -16.89
N ARG A 48 13.26 17.15 -17.34
CA ARG A 48 11.91 16.71 -17.71
C ARG A 48 11.09 16.27 -16.51
N VAL A 49 9.77 16.41 -16.64
CA VAL A 49 8.81 16.06 -15.59
C VAL A 49 8.17 14.70 -15.89
N ASP A 50 8.12 13.82 -14.88
CA ASP A 50 7.42 12.56 -14.98
C ASP A 50 5.90 12.76 -14.83
N LEU A 51 5.14 12.30 -15.81
CA LEU A 51 3.67 12.38 -15.79
C LEU A 51 3.02 11.26 -14.98
N ILE A 52 3.75 10.19 -14.65
CA ILE A 52 3.21 9.09 -13.84
C ILE A 52 3.10 9.52 -12.38
N GLY A 53 1.94 9.26 -11.78
CA GLY A 53 1.58 9.72 -10.43
C GLY A 53 0.82 11.04 -10.39
N LEU A 54 0.61 11.67 -11.55
CA LEU A 54 -0.09 12.95 -11.63
C LEU A 54 -1.57 12.78 -12.02
N PRO A 55 -2.49 13.45 -11.30
CA PRO A 55 -3.89 13.51 -11.69
C PRO A 55 -4.08 14.47 -12.87
N ARG A 56 -5.17 14.26 -13.63
CA ARG A 56 -5.51 15.09 -14.83
C ARG A 56 -5.41 16.60 -14.61
N PRO A 57 -5.92 17.19 -13.50
CA PRO A 57 -5.79 18.63 -13.28
C PRO A 57 -4.32 19.09 -13.23
N ARG A 58 -3.46 18.32 -12.54
CA ARG A 58 -2.04 18.70 -12.43
C ARG A 58 -1.30 18.57 -13.76
N ILE A 59 -1.62 17.55 -14.57
CA ILE A 59 -1.11 17.44 -15.95
C ILE A 59 -1.54 18.66 -16.78
N ALA A 60 -2.80 19.10 -16.64
CA ALA A 60 -3.28 20.28 -17.36
C ALA A 60 -2.57 21.57 -16.92
N GLU A 61 -2.31 21.73 -15.62
CA GLU A 61 -1.52 22.86 -15.09
C GLU A 61 -0.11 22.88 -15.68
N LEU A 62 0.60 21.73 -15.67
CA LEU A 62 1.93 21.62 -16.25
C LEU A 62 1.96 21.94 -17.75
N PHE A 63 0.94 21.53 -18.49
CA PHE A 63 0.82 21.87 -19.91
C PHE A 63 0.57 23.36 -20.14
N ALA A 64 -0.21 24.01 -19.27
CA ALA A 64 -0.41 25.45 -19.32
C ALA A 64 0.86 26.22 -18.94
N GLU A 65 1.58 25.78 -17.90
CA GLU A 65 2.88 26.31 -17.49
C GLU A 65 3.92 26.18 -18.63
N ALA A 66 3.83 25.11 -19.44
CA ALA A 66 4.65 24.88 -20.61
C ALA A 66 4.20 25.62 -21.88
N GLY A 67 3.19 26.49 -21.79
CA GLY A 67 2.79 27.42 -22.86
C GLY A 67 1.54 27.04 -23.66
N LEU A 68 0.77 25.99 -23.25
CA LEU A 68 -0.53 25.75 -23.87
C LEU A 68 -1.60 26.66 -23.29
N ASP A 69 -2.56 27.10 -24.12
CA ASP A 69 -3.74 27.76 -23.60
C ASP A 69 -4.58 26.81 -22.70
N ALA A 70 -5.33 27.38 -21.77
CA ALA A 70 -6.03 26.60 -20.73
C ALA A 70 -7.03 25.56 -21.29
N LYS A 71 -7.64 25.81 -22.44
CA LYS A 71 -8.59 24.89 -23.07
C LYS A 71 -7.84 23.73 -23.73
N ALA A 72 -6.78 24.02 -24.47
CA ALA A 72 -5.91 23.01 -25.08
C ALA A 72 -5.23 22.16 -24.00
N ALA A 73 -4.70 22.77 -22.94
CA ALA A 73 -4.07 22.08 -21.82
C ALA A 73 -4.99 21.03 -21.18
N LYS A 74 -6.25 21.41 -20.88
CA LYS A 74 -7.27 20.48 -20.32
C LYS A 74 -7.58 19.33 -21.28
N LEU A 75 -7.76 19.62 -22.58
CA LEU A 75 -8.05 18.59 -23.59
C LEU A 75 -6.88 17.60 -23.69
N ARG A 76 -5.64 18.11 -23.82
CA ARG A 76 -4.45 17.26 -23.96
C ARG A 76 -4.16 16.46 -22.70
N ALA A 77 -4.35 17.05 -21.52
CA ALA A 77 -4.22 16.33 -20.26
C ALA A 77 -5.19 15.13 -20.18
N LYS A 78 -6.43 15.27 -20.64
CA LYS A 78 -7.39 14.15 -20.71
C LYS A 78 -6.92 13.06 -21.66
N GLN A 79 -6.44 13.41 -22.86
CA GLN A 79 -5.92 12.46 -23.83
C GLN A 79 -4.69 11.74 -23.30
N VAL A 80 -3.68 12.48 -22.83
CA VAL A 80 -2.45 11.91 -22.26
C VAL A 80 -2.77 11.01 -21.07
N PHE A 81 -3.62 11.42 -20.14
CA PHE A 81 -4.04 10.61 -19.00
C PHE A 81 -4.64 9.27 -19.43
N HIS A 82 -5.52 9.27 -20.44
CA HIS A 82 -6.09 8.04 -20.99
C HIS A 82 -5.02 7.12 -21.57
N TRP A 83 -4.07 7.66 -22.34
CA TRP A 83 -2.96 6.88 -22.89
C TRP A 83 -2.05 6.31 -21.81
N LEU A 84 -1.77 7.07 -20.75
CA LEU A 84 -0.92 6.62 -19.64
C LEU A 84 -1.59 5.49 -18.85
N TYR A 85 -2.81 5.72 -18.35
CA TYR A 85 -3.43 4.87 -17.33
C TYR A 85 -4.45 3.87 -17.84
N HIS A 86 -5.02 4.09 -19.04
CA HIS A 86 -5.94 3.14 -19.65
C HIS A 86 -5.25 2.28 -20.72
N ARG A 87 -4.37 2.88 -21.51
CA ARG A 87 -3.64 2.20 -22.58
C ARG A 87 -2.25 1.68 -22.17
N GLY A 88 -1.66 2.19 -21.10
CA GLY A 88 -0.37 1.75 -20.58
C GLY A 88 0.85 2.10 -21.43
N VAL A 89 0.74 3.07 -22.34
CA VAL A 89 1.86 3.42 -23.23
C VAL A 89 3.07 3.92 -22.45
N THR A 90 4.24 3.65 -22.99
CA THR A 90 5.54 4.09 -22.47
C THR A 90 6.21 5.12 -23.37
N ASP A 91 5.60 5.43 -24.52
CA ASP A 91 6.11 6.39 -25.52
C ASP A 91 4.98 7.32 -25.98
N PHE A 92 5.28 8.61 -26.12
CA PHE A 92 4.35 9.61 -26.66
C PHE A 92 4.00 9.36 -28.13
N ASP A 93 4.88 8.72 -28.90
CA ASP A 93 4.61 8.42 -30.31
C ASP A 93 3.49 7.40 -30.53
N ALA A 94 3.22 6.57 -29.53
CA ALA A 94 2.07 5.66 -29.52
C ALA A 94 0.71 6.38 -29.37
N MET A 95 0.67 7.64 -28.98
CA MET A 95 -0.55 8.42 -28.72
C MET A 95 -1.19 8.93 -30.02
N THR A 96 -1.92 8.07 -30.73
CA THR A 96 -2.36 8.32 -32.12
C THR A 96 -3.39 9.43 -32.25
N ASP A 97 -4.16 9.77 -31.24
CA ASP A 97 -5.13 10.88 -31.20
C ASP A 97 -4.50 12.24 -30.78
N ILE A 98 -3.19 12.25 -30.52
CA ILE A 98 -2.41 13.46 -30.30
C ILE A 98 -1.69 13.80 -31.61
N ALA A 99 -1.78 15.07 -32.04
CA ALA A 99 -1.17 15.54 -33.27
C ALA A 99 0.33 15.19 -33.33
N LYS A 100 0.81 14.69 -34.46
CA LYS A 100 2.22 14.28 -34.65
C LYS A 100 3.23 15.39 -34.30
N THR A 101 2.88 16.64 -34.55
CA THR A 101 3.71 17.81 -34.18
C THR A 101 3.79 18.08 -32.68
N MET A 102 2.84 17.56 -31.92
CA MET A 102 2.79 17.77 -30.47
C MET A 102 3.54 16.68 -29.69
N ARG A 103 3.70 15.49 -30.24
CA ARG A 103 4.39 14.39 -29.55
C ARG A 103 5.86 14.72 -29.22
N PRO A 104 6.67 15.31 -30.17
CA PRO A 104 8.01 15.78 -29.81
C PRO A 104 8.00 16.85 -28.73
N TRP A 105 7.04 17.79 -28.75
CA TRP A 105 6.90 18.82 -27.72
C TRP A 105 6.66 18.21 -26.33
N LEU A 106 5.87 17.12 -26.24
CA LEU A 106 5.68 16.36 -25.00
C LEU A 106 6.98 15.66 -24.59
N ALA A 107 7.65 14.95 -25.48
CA ALA A 107 8.86 14.18 -25.21
C ALA A 107 10.06 15.05 -24.77
N GLU A 108 10.14 16.29 -25.24
CA GLU A 108 11.16 17.26 -24.81
C GLU A 108 10.99 17.73 -23.37
N ARG A 109 9.77 17.73 -22.84
CA ARG A 109 9.43 18.33 -21.53
C ARG A 109 9.02 17.33 -20.47
N PHE A 110 8.50 16.20 -20.90
CA PHE A 110 7.89 15.20 -20.05
C PHE A 110 8.45 13.79 -20.32
N VAL A 111 8.30 12.92 -19.34
CA VAL A 111 8.61 11.49 -19.45
C VAL A 111 7.43 10.66 -18.96
N ILE A 112 7.36 9.42 -19.45
CA ILE A 112 6.41 8.40 -18.98
C ILE A 112 7.25 7.39 -18.20
N GLY A 113 7.37 7.63 -16.89
CA GLY A 113 8.24 6.84 -16.02
C GLY A 113 7.65 5.46 -15.68
N ARG A 114 8.55 4.51 -15.48
CA ARG A 114 8.30 3.25 -14.76
C ARG A 114 9.48 3.08 -13.80
N PRO A 115 9.29 2.50 -12.60
CA PRO A 115 10.42 1.99 -11.83
C PRO A 115 11.19 0.97 -12.65
N GLU A 116 12.52 0.95 -12.53
CA GLU A 116 13.35 0.00 -13.23
C GLU A 116 13.23 -1.39 -12.59
N ILE A 117 13.12 -2.44 -13.41
CA ILE A 117 13.16 -3.82 -12.93
C ILE A 117 14.63 -4.26 -12.85
N VAL A 118 15.14 -4.39 -11.63
CA VAL A 118 16.50 -4.91 -11.37
C VAL A 118 16.52 -6.43 -11.46
N THR A 119 15.52 -7.10 -10.87
CA THR A 119 15.40 -8.55 -10.87
C THR A 119 13.93 -8.96 -10.88
N ALA A 120 13.62 -10.01 -11.63
CA ALA A 120 12.33 -10.68 -11.64
C ALA A 120 12.50 -12.15 -11.27
N GLN A 121 11.69 -12.65 -10.34
CA GLN A 121 11.70 -14.05 -9.89
C GLN A 121 10.29 -14.63 -10.01
N VAL A 122 10.19 -15.87 -10.42
CA VAL A 122 8.94 -16.62 -10.51
C VAL A 122 9.05 -17.87 -9.65
N SER A 123 8.15 -18.00 -8.69
CA SER A 123 8.01 -19.16 -7.81
C SER A 123 7.37 -20.34 -8.55
N SER A 124 7.60 -21.54 -8.04
CA SER A 124 6.94 -22.77 -8.50
C SER A 124 5.41 -22.73 -8.39
N ASP A 125 4.85 -21.88 -7.52
CA ASP A 125 3.41 -21.68 -7.36
C ASP A 125 2.84 -20.53 -8.22
N GLY A 126 3.66 -19.97 -9.13
CA GLY A 126 3.31 -18.88 -10.03
C GLY A 126 3.41 -17.48 -9.42
N THR A 127 3.75 -17.35 -8.14
CA THR A 127 4.02 -16.04 -7.51
C THR A 127 5.21 -15.38 -8.19
N ARG A 128 5.08 -14.08 -8.50
CA ARG A 128 6.13 -13.29 -9.14
C ARG A 128 6.60 -12.20 -8.17
N LYS A 129 7.90 -12.10 -7.99
CA LYS A 129 8.53 -11.04 -7.19
C LYS A 129 9.45 -10.21 -8.08
N TRP A 130 9.36 -8.89 -7.96
CA TRP A 130 10.24 -7.96 -8.65
C TRP A 130 10.99 -7.12 -7.62
N LEU A 131 12.30 -7.02 -7.80
CA LEU A 131 13.12 -5.98 -7.22
C LEU A 131 13.10 -4.80 -8.18
N LEU A 132 12.64 -3.68 -7.69
CA LEU A 132 12.48 -2.44 -8.45
C LEU A 132 13.47 -1.39 -7.94
N GLN A 133 13.94 -0.53 -8.84
CA GLN A 133 14.78 0.60 -8.50
C GLN A 133 14.09 1.92 -8.82
N THR A 134 14.18 2.85 -7.91
CA THR A 134 13.72 4.24 -8.07
C THR A 134 14.71 5.05 -8.91
N ALA A 135 14.29 6.19 -9.44
CA ALA A 135 15.16 7.05 -10.26
C ALA A 135 16.38 7.61 -9.49
N ASP A 136 16.33 7.65 -8.16
CA ASP A 136 17.43 8.05 -7.27
C ASP A 136 18.24 6.85 -6.73
N GLY A 137 18.07 5.66 -7.34
CA GLY A 137 18.91 4.49 -7.13
C GLY A 137 18.58 3.65 -5.90
N HIS A 138 17.38 3.79 -5.31
CA HIS A 138 16.96 3.00 -4.17
C HIS A 138 16.10 1.81 -4.57
N ASP A 139 16.32 0.67 -3.94
CA ASP A 139 15.64 -0.57 -4.25
C ASP A 139 14.44 -0.82 -3.34
N PHE A 140 13.36 -1.39 -3.91
CA PHE A 140 12.19 -1.86 -3.19
C PHE A 140 11.54 -3.03 -3.93
N GLU A 141 10.72 -3.82 -3.25
CA GLU A 141 10.13 -5.02 -3.83
C GLU A 141 8.61 -4.92 -3.97
N MET A 142 8.06 -5.60 -4.97
CA MET A 142 6.64 -5.89 -5.10
C MET A 142 6.41 -7.37 -5.43
N VAL A 143 5.21 -7.88 -5.12
CA VAL A 143 4.87 -9.29 -5.34
C VAL A 143 3.50 -9.42 -5.97
N PHE A 144 3.39 -10.19 -7.07
CA PHE A 144 2.12 -10.62 -7.63
C PHE A 144 1.84 -12.06 -7.22
N ILE A 145 0.66 -12.30 -6.68
CA ILE A 145 0.21 -13.61 -6.16
C ILE A 145 -0.99 -14.05 -6.97
N PRO A 146 -0.85 -15.03 -7.88
CA PRO A 146 -1.97 -15.64 -8.58
C PRO A 146 -2.74 -16.58 -7.64
N ASP A 147 -4.05 -16.62 -7.81
CA ASP A 147 -4.95 -17.56 -7.14
C ASP A 147 -5.97 -18.07 -8.18
N ALA A 148 -6.82 -19.03 -7.84
CA ALA A 148 -7.74 -19.67 -8.78
C ALA A 148 -8.70 -18.69 -9.47
N ASP A 149 -9.14 -17.65 -8.76
CA ASP A 149 -10.17 -16.67 -9.20
C ASP A 149 -9.73 -15.22 -9.11
N ARG A 150 -8.45 -14.95 -8.80
CA ARG A 150 -7.93 -13.60 -8.60
C ARG A 150 -6.42 -13.53 -8.70
N GLY A 151 -5.92 -12.37 -9.11
CA GLY A 151 -4.52 -11.99 -8.98
C GLY A 151 -4.39 -10.82 -8.01
N THR A 152 -3.52 -10.96 -7.02
CA THR A 152 -3.31 -9.94 -5.98
C THR A 152 -1.91 -9.36 -6.08
N LEU A 153 -1.80 -8.04 -6.23
CA LEU A 153 -0.53 -7.34 -6.19
C LEU A 153 -0.29 -6.79 -4.77
N CYS A 154 0.82 -7.20 -4.18
CA CYS A 154 1.35 -6.65 -2.94
C CYS A 154 2.27 -5.49 -3.27
N VAL A 155 1.87 -4.27 -2.88
CA VAL A 155 2.50 -3.00 -3.24
C VAL A 155 3.23 -2.42 -2.04
N SER A 156 4.44 -1.91 -2.28
CA SER A 156 5.25 -1.20 -1.30
C SER A 156 4.91 0.28 -1.25
N SER A 157 5.06 0.89 -0.08
CA SER A 157 4.80 2.31 0.18
C SER A 157 6.04 3.11 0.58
N GLN A 158 7.12 2.44 0.96
CA GLN A 158 8.37 3.05 1.40
C GLN A 158 9.57 2.25 0.92
N VAL A 159 10.71 2.89 0.80
CA VAL A 159 12.02 2.23 0.71
C VAL A 159 12.48 1.94 2.14
N GLY A 160 12.53 0.67 2.53
CA GLY A 160 12.65 0.25 3.92
C GLY A 160 11.33 0.37 4.68
N CYS A 161 11.38 0.55 6.00
CA CYS A 161 10.17 0.71 6.82
C CYS A 161 10.42 1.65 8.00
N THR A 162 9.40 2.48 8.29
CA THR A 162 9.39 3.34 9.49
C THR A 162 9.28 2.53 10.78
N LEU A 163 8.70 1.33 10.71
CA LEU A 163 8.41 0.48 11.87
C LEU A 163 9.44 -0.64 12.03
N ASN A 164 9.65 -1.04 13.30
CA ASN A 164 10.60 -2.09 13.66
C ASN A 164 9.87 -3.37 14.09
N CYS A 165 8.83 -3.80 13.36
CA CYS A 165 8.12 -5.03 13.68
C CYS A 165 9.05 -6.23 13.63
N ARG A 166 9.20 -6.94 14.78
CA ARG A 166 10.23 -7.97 14.94
C ARG A 166 10.00 -9.25 14.14
N PHE A 167 8.77 -9.51 13.75
CA PHE A 167 8.43 -10.65 12.90
C PHE A 167 8.65 -10.39 11.41
N CYS A 168 8.92 -9.13 11.01
CA CYS A 168 9.01 -8.71 9.62
C CYS A 168 10.47 -8.41 9.23
N HIS A 169 10.94 -9.00 8.12
CA HIS A 169 12.29 -8.76 7.61
C HIS A 169 12.48 -7.31 7.18
N THR A 170 11.49 -6.70 6.50
CA THR A 170 11.50 -5.25 6.20
C THR A 170 11.60 -4.40 7.46
N GLY A 171 11.06 -4.86 8.60
CA GLY A 171 11.20 -4.18 9.89
C GLY A 171 12.63 -4.09 10.43
N THR A 172 13.57 -4.88 9.88
CA THR A 172 15.01 -4.78 10.21
C THR A 172 15.72 -3.72 9.38
N MET A 173 15.09 -3.21 8.33
CA MET A 173 15.63 -2.16 7.46
C MET A 173 15.37 -0.79 8.08
N ARG A 174 16.27 0.17 7.80
CA ARG A 174 15.94 1.57 8.07
C ARG A 174 15.03 2.12 6.99
N LEU A 175 14.15 3.04 7.36
CA LEU A 175 13.47 3.87 6.38
C LEU A 175 14.53 4.75 5.67
N VAL A 176 14.55 4.66 4.35
CA VAL A 176 15.31 5.58 3.49
C VAL A 176 14.43 6.77 3.15
N ARG A 177 13.28 6.52 2.50
CA ARG A 177 12.27 7.53 2.16
C ARG A 177 10.91 6.92 1.84
N ASN A 178 9.92 7.77 1.77
CA ASN A 178 8.61 7.45 1.23
C ASN A 178 8.68 7.28 -0.29
N LEU A 179 7.89 6.34 -0.83
CA LEU A 179 7.64 6.26 -2.27
C LEU A 179 6.66 7.36 -2.70
N THR A 180 6.92 7.95 -3.87
CA THR A 180 6.04 8.94 -4.50
C THR A 180 4.76 8.30 -5.04
N PRO A 181 3.70 9.08 -5.35
CA PRO A 181 2.51 8.53 -6.01
C PRO A 181 2.85 7.82 -7.32
N GLY A 182 3.81 8.35 -8.11
CA GLY A 182 4.26 7.75 -9.35
C GLY A 182 4.94 6.40 -9.15
N GLU A 183 5.78 6.26 -8.14
CA GLU A 183 6.44 5.00 -7.80
C GLU A 183 5.45 3.95 -7.27
N ILE A 184 4.43 4.37 -6.53
CA ILE A 184 3.37 3.47 -6.04
C ILE A 184 2.48 3.00 -7.20
N VAL A 185 1.99 3.91 -8.04
CA VAL A 185 1.19 3.58 -9.23
C VAL A 185 2.01 2.80 -10.26
N GLY A 186 3.30 3.15 -10.40
CA GLY A 186 4.25 2.48 -11.28
C GLY A 186 4.36 0.98 -11.03
N GLN A 187 4.24 0.53 -9.77
CA GLN A 187 4.19 -0.90 -9.43
C GLN A 187 2.97 -1.59 -10.07
N VAL A 188 1.81 -0.94 -10.00
CA VAL A 188 0.58 -1.48 -10.61
C VAL A 188 0.70 -1.54 -12.13
N MET A 189 1.28 -0.50 -12.73
CA MET A 189 1.48 -0.43 -14.18
C MET A 189 2.50 -1.47 -14.66
N LEU A 190 3.63 -1.64 -13.95
CA LEU A 190 4.62 -2.68 -14.24
C LEU A 190 4.04 -4.10 -14.11
N ALA A 191 3.21 -4.35 -13.12
CA ALA A 191 2.55 -5.65 -12.99
C ALA A 191 1.64 -5.92 -14.20
N ARG A 192 0.89 -4.92 -14.69
CA ARG A 192 0.09 -5.04 -15.91
C ARG A 192 0.94 -5.20 -17.17
N ASP A 193 2.06 -4.49 -17.26
CA ASP A 193 3.05 -4.67 -18.35
C ASP A 193 3.55 -6.13 -18.38
N ALA A 194 3.98 -6.67 -17.22
CA ALA A 194 4.51 -8.03 -17.10
C ALA A 194 3.45 -9.14 -17.25
N LEU A 195 2.18 -8.82 -17.09
CA LEU A 195 1.05 -9.74 -17.27
C LEU A 195 0.41 -9.63 -18.66
N GLY A 196 0.85 -8.67 -19.50
CA GLY A 196 0.24 -8.42 -20.80
C GLY A 196 -1.21 -7.92 -20.73
N GLU A 197 -1.62 -7.26 -19.65
CA GLU A 197 -3.03 -6.98 -19.29
C GLU A 197 -3.54 -5.62 -19.81
N TRP A 198 -2.90 -5.04 -20.80
CA TRP A 198 -3.39 -3.80 -21.40
C TRP A 198 -4.38 -4.08 -22.54
N PRO A 199 -5.33 -3.17 -22.83
CA PRO A 199 -6.25 -3.36 -23.95
C PRO A 199 -5.52 -3.61 -25.27
N LYS A 200 -6.05 -4.53 -26.10
CA LYS A 200 -5.45 -4.89 -27.39
C LYS A 200 -5.13 -3.64 -28.23
N GLY A 201 -3.95 -3.64 -28.86
CA GLY A 201 -3.44 -2.50 -29.65
C GLY A 201 -2.80 -1.39 -28.81
N SER A 202 -2.64 -1.57 -27.49
CA SER A 202 -2.02 -0.57 -26.60
C SER A 202 -0.50 -0.64 -26.58
N MET A 203 0.09 -1.81 -26.79
CA MET A 203 1.53 -2.03 -26.81
C MET A 203 1.95 -2.63 -28.15
N ALA A 204 2.82 -1.94 -28.88
CA ALA A 204 3.46 -2.50 -30.05
C ALA A 204 4.62 -3.41 -29.58
N GLY A 205 4.54 -4.72 -29.83
CA GLY A 205 5.71 -5.61 -29.79
C GLY A 205 5.75 -6.68 -28.70
N LEU A 206 4.68 -6.95 -27.95
CA LEU A 206 4.59 -8.19 -27.17
C LEU A 206 3.88 -9.26 -28.03
N GLU A 207 4.59 -10.37 -28.32
CA GLU A 207 3.98 -11.56 -28.89
C GLU A 207 2.90 -12.07 -27.97
N GLU A 208 1.74 -12.43 -28.53
CA GLU A 208 0.60 -13.00 -27.80
C GLU A 208 0.99 -14.41 -27.33
N ASP A 209 1.45 -14.54 -26.09
CA ASP A 209 1.46 -15.82 -25.41
C ASP A 209 0.00 -16.15 -25.07
N GLU A 210 -0.55 -17.16 -25.74
CA GLU A 210 -1.92 -17.68 -25.56
C GLU A 210 -2.08 -18.43 -24.22
N ASP A 211 -1.67 -17.85 -23.10
CA ASP A 211 -1.99 -18.42 -21.78
C ASP A 211 -3.39 -17.92 -21.36
N GLU A 212 -4.40 -18.71 -21.63
CA GLU A 212 -5.85 -18.45 -21.47
C GLU A 212 -6.32 -18.19 -20.02
N ARG A 213 -5.45 -17.84 -19.09
CA ARG A 213 -5.81 -17.63 -17.69
C ARG A 213 -6.27 -16.19 -17.44
N THR A 214 -7.54 -15.92 -17.69
CA THR A 214 -8.19 -14.68 -17.23
C THR A 214 -9.08 -14.94 -16.03
N TYR A 215 -8.95 -14.12 -14.97
CA TYR A 215 -9.73 -14.27 -13.74
C TYR A 215 -11.06 -13.52 -13.77
N THR A 216 -11.30 -12.74 -14.79
CA THR A 216 -12.52 -11.93 -14.93
C THR A 216 -13.04 -12.03 -16.36
N SER A 217 -14.34 -11.75 -16.54
CA SER A 217 -14.98 -11.73 -17.86
C SER A 217 -14.43 -10.68 -18.82
N ASP A 218 -13.67 -9.69 -18.29
CA ASP A 218 -12.99 -8.64 -19.05
C ASP A 218 -11.49 -8.91 -19.23
N GLY A 219 -11.04 -10.13 -18.95
CA GLY A 219 -9.67 -10.58 -19.22
C GLY A 219 -8.60 -10.09 -18.22
N ARG A 220 -8.99 -9.63 -17.03
CA ARG A 220 -8.04 -9.12 -16.04
C ARG A 220 -7.37 -10.25 -15.27
N LEU A 221 -6.05 -10.20 -15.20
CA LEU A 221 -5.23 -11.03 -14.32
C LEU A 221 -4.99 -10.35 -12.96
N LEU A 222 -4.74 -9.03 -12.96
CA LEU A 222 -4.60 -8.21 -11.76
C LEU A 222 -5.98 -7.72 -11.28
N THR A 223 -6.52 -8.37 -10.26
CA THR A 223 -7.87 -8.07 -9.76
C THR A 223 -7.87 -7.36 -8.40
N ASN A 224 -6.83 -7.51 -7.60
CA ASN A 224 -6.75 -7.01 -6.23
C ASN A 224 -5.39 -6.34 -5.95
N ILE A 225 -5.41 -5.34 -5.07
CA ILE A 225 -4.20 -4.70 -4.54
C ILE A 225 -4.23 -4.76 -3.02
N VAL A 226 -3.08 -5.09 -2.42
CA VAL A 226 -2.86 -5.01 -0.98
C VAL A 226 -1.63 -4.14 -0.71
N MET A 227 -1.78 -3.10 0.10
CA MET A 227 -0.67 -2.27 0.58
C MET A 227 -0.02 -2.97 1.78
N MET A 228 0.65 -4.10 1.50
CA MET A 228 1.28 -4.99 2.50
C MET A 228 2.73 -5.33 2.14
N GLY A 229 3.32 -4.60 1.19
CA GLY A 229 4.73 -4.67 0.85
C GLY A 229 5.61 -3.95 1.84
N MET A 230 6.69 -3.35 1.37
CA MET A 230 7.62 -2.63 2.23
C MET A 230 7.03 -1.30 2.71
N GLY A 231 7.16 -1.01 4.03
CA GLY A 231 6.76 0.25 4.64
C GLY A 231 5.43 0.22 5.38
N GLU A 232 5.15 1.34 6.06
CA GLU A 232 3.86 1.62 6.71
C GLU A 232 3.09 2.67 5.89
N PRO A 233 2.01 2.28 5.21
CA PRO A 233 1.30 3.18 4.29
C PRO A 233 0.78 4.45 4.94
N LEU A 234 0.35 4.40 6.20
CA LEU A 234 -0.20 5.55 6.89
C LEU A 234 0.86 6.58 7.32
N TYR A 235 2.15 6.22 7.34
CA TYR A 235 3.25 7.18 7.45
C TYR A 235 3.64 7.80 6.10
N ASN A 236 3.11 7.27 4.99
CA ASN A 236 3.21 7.85 3.65
C ASN A 236 1.83 8.24 3.11
N PHE A 237 0.95 8.72 3.98
CA PHE A 237 -0.49 8.82 3.73
C PHE A 237 -0.84 9.61 2.46
N ASP A 238 -0.32 10.82 2.30
CA ASP A 238 -0.71 11.69 1.19
C ASP A 238 -0.33 11.08 -0.17
N ASN A 239 0.88 10.51 -0.30
CA ASN A 239 1.32 9.84 -1.52
C ASN A 239 0.51 8.57 -1.81
N VAL A 240 0.23 7.77 -0.76
CA VAL A 240 -0.62 6.57 -0.88
C VAL A 240 -2.04 6.93 -1.29
N ARG A 241 -2.62 7.97 -0.68
CA ARG A 241 -3.96 8.48 -1.04
C ARG A 241 -4.01 8.87 -2.52
N ASP A 242 -3.05 9.66 -2.97
CA ASP A 242 -3.02 10.17 -4.34
C ASP A 242 -2.80 9.05 -5.35
N ALA A 243 -1.89 8.10 -5.05
CA ALA A 243 -1.69 6.90 -5.85
C ALA A 243 -2.96 6.03 -5.95
N LEU A 244 -3.61 5.76 -4.81
CA LEU A 244 -4.82 4.93 -4.80
C LEU A 244 -6.00 5.61 -5.50
N LYS A 245 -6.11 6.94 -5.45
CA LYS A 245 -7.09 7.69 -6.25
C LYS A 245 -6.86 7.52 -7.75
N LEU A 246 -5.60 7.52 -8.22
CA LEU A 246 -5.25 7.26 -9.61
C LEU A 246 -5.57 5.81 -10.02
N VAL A 247 -5.26 4.84 -9.14
CA VAL A 247 -5.58 3.42 -9.37
C VAL A 247 -7.09 3.18 -9.48
N MET A 248 -7.88 3.93 -8.72
CA MET A 248 -9.36 3.83 -8.72
C MET A 248 -10.03 4.67 -9.81
N ASP A 249 -9.32 5.56 -10.50
CA ASP A 249 -9.89 6.45 -11.51
C ASP A 249 -10.51 5.65 -12.67
N GLY A 250 -11.81 5.84 -12.91
CA GLY A 250 -12.58 5.08 -13.90
C GLY A 250 -12.15 5.29 -15.37
N ASP A 251 -11.50 6.42 -15.68
CA ASP A 251 -10.96 6.70 -17.02
C ASP A 251 -9.50 6.19 -17.19
N GLY A 252 -8.94 5.55 -16.15
CA GLY A 252 -7.57 5.04 -16.11
C GLY A 252 -7.50 3.55 -15.79
N LEU A 253 -6.82 3.21 -14.68
CA LEU A 253 -6.61 1.82 -14.24
C LEU A 253 -7.91 1.15 -13.77
N ALA A 254 -8.89 1.93 -13.29
CA ALA A 254 -10.27 1.55 -13.01
C ALA A 254 -10.43 0.36 -12.02
N LEU A 255 -9.52 0.24 -11.04
CA LEU A 255 -9.64 -0.81 -10.03
C LEU A 255 -10.64 -0.38 -8.95
N SER A 256 -11.63 -1.23 -8.67
CA SER A 256 -12.64 -0.93 -7.66
C SER A 256 -12.03 -0.80 -6.26
N LYS A 257 -12.46 0.21 -5.48
CA LYS A 257 -12.06 0.38 -4.07
C LYS A 257 -12.30 -0.86 -3.20
N ARG A 258 -13.26 -1.72 -3.55
CA ARG A 258 -13.54 -2.98 -2.85
C ARG A 258 -12.49 -4.05 -3.10
N ARG A 259 -11.65 -3.87 -4.11
CA ARG A 259 -10.55 -4.77 -4.48
C ARG A 259 -9.20 -4.28 -3.93
N ILE A 260 -9.19 -3.17 -3.21
CA ILE A 260 -7.98 -2.60 -2.61
C ILE A 260 -8.08 -2.72 -1.09
N THR A 261 -7.00 -3.20 -0.47
CA THR A 261 -6.85 -3.28 0.98
C THR A 261 -5.61 -2.50 1.41
N LEU A 262 -5.79 -1.51 2.27
CA LEU A 262 -4.69 -0.83 2.93
C LEU A 262 -4.45 -1.50 4.28
N SER A 263 -3.20 -1.87 4.55
CA SER A 263 -2.80 -2.44 5.84
C SER A 263 -2.06 -1.39 6.67
N THR A 264 -2.26 -1.43 7.99
CA THR A 264 -1.51 -0.61 8.94
C THR A 264 -1.19 -1.40 10.20
N SER A 265 -0.04 -1.12 10.78
CA SER A 265 0.32 -1.64 12.11
C SER A 265 -0.30 -0.82 13.26
N GLY A 266 -1.08 0.22 12.95
CA GLY A 266 -1.83 0.99 13.94
C GLY A 266 -1.35 2.44 14.09
N VAL A 267 -1.16 3.17 13.00
CA VAL A 267 -0.96 4.62 13.01
C VAL A 267 -2.33 5.29 13.24
N VAL A 268 -2.80 5.20 14.49
CA VAL A 268 -4.16 5.56 14.92
C VAL A 268 -4.64 6.92 14.39
N PRO A 269 -3.87 8.03 14.47
CA PRO A 269 -4.35 9.35 14.04
C PRO A 269 -4.67 9.45 12.54
N MET A 270 -4.17 8.51 11.72
CA MET A 270 -4.36 8.52 10.27
C MET A 270 -5.47 7.57 9.80
N MET A 271 -6.02 6.74 10.70
CA MET A 271 -7.01 5.72 10.33
C MET A 271 -8.33 6.36 9.88
N GLU A 272 -8.84 7.36 10.61
CA GLU A 272 -10.06 8.09 10.24
C GLU A 272 -9.93 8.71 8.85
N ARG A 273 -8.84 9.46 8.61
CA ARG A 273 -8.54 10.05 7.29
C ARG A 273 -8.48 9.00 6.19
N CYS A 274 -7.93 7.82 6.48
CA CYS A 274 -7.89 6.72 5.51
C CYS A 274 -9.30 6.29 5.11
N GLY A 275 -10.21 6.17 6.06
CA GLY A 275 -11.61 5.83 5.80
C GLY A 275 -12.36 6.88 5.00
N GLU A 276 -12.16 8.17 5.33
CA GLU A 276 -12.84 9.30 4.71
C GLU A 276 -12.26 9.66 3.32
N GLU A 277 -10.94 9.82 3.21
CA GLU A 277 -10.30 10.36 2.02
C GLU A 277 -10.02 9.30 0.94
N ILE A 278 -9.78 8.03 1.33
CA ILE A 278 -9.48 6.92 0.40
C ILE A 278 -10.67 5.96 0.32
N GLY A 279 -11.14 5.49 1.47
CA GLY A 279 -12.31 4.63 1.56
C GLY A 279 -12.11 3.21 0.99
N VAL A 280 -10.91 2.65 0.99
CA VAL A 280 -10.60 1.26 0.65
C VAL A 280 -10.79 0.31 1.86
N ASN A 281 -10.67 -1.00 1.67
CA ASN A 281 -10.74 -1.93 2.80
C ASN A 281 -9.54 -1.72 3.74
N LEU A 282 -9.78 -1.90 5.04
CA LEU A 282 -8.75 -1.80 6.07
C LEU A 282 -8.32 -3.18 6.54
N ALA A 283 -7.01 -3.39 6.61
CA ALA A 283 -6.39 -4.47 7.36
C ALA A 283 -5.54 -3.88 8.49
N VAL A 284 -5.56 -4.55 9.65
CA VAL A 284 -4.79 -4.13 10.82
C VAL A 284 -3.86 -5.25 11.23
N SER A 285 -2.57 -4.99 11.21
CA SER A 285 -1.53 -5.86 11.76
C SER A 285 -1.62 -5.87 13.29
N LEU A 286 -2.53 -6.73 13.81
CA LEU A 286 -2.80 -6.84 15.24
C LEU A 286 -1.72 -7.65 15.95
N HIS A 287 -1.55 -8.91 15.54
CA HIS A 287 -0.50 -9.87 15.90
C HIS A 287 -0.38 -10.24 17.39
N ALA A 288 -1.01 -9.52 18.31
CA ALA A 288 -1.10 -9.86 19.72
C ALA A 288 -2.33 -9.21 20.37
N VAL A 289 -2.77 -9.82 21.48
CA VAL A 289 -3.97 -9.42 22.22
C VAL A 289 -3.64 -8.83 23.60
N THR A 290 -2.37 -8.86 23.99
CA THR A 290 -1.88 -8.25 25.23
C THR A 290 -0.91 -7.14 24.91
N LYS A 291 -0.88 -6.12 25.80
CA LYS A 291 0.02 -4.97 25.65
C LYS A 291 1.48 -5.38 25.55
N ASP A 292 1.95 -6.24 26.46
CA ASP A 292 3.35 -6.58 26.59
C ASP A 292 3.88 -7.36 25.37
N VAL A 293 3.13 -8.35 24.90
CA VAL A 293 3.48 -9.09 23.68
C VAL A 293 3.44 -8.17 22.47
N ARG A 294 2.41 -7.30 22.37
CA ARG A 294 2.32 -6.39 21.22
C ARG A 294 3.41 -5.32 21.23
N ASP A 295 3.80 -4.80 22.40
CA ASP A 295 4.92 -3.86 22.56
C ASP A 295 6.25 -4.47 22.09
N GLU A 296 6.39 -5.79 22.24
CA GLU A 296 7.58 -6.53 21.81
C GLU A 296 7.59 -6.73 20.29
N ILE A 297 6.51 -7.28 19.73
CA ILE A 297 6.48 -7.72 18.32
C ILE A 297 6.08 -6.62 17.34
N VAL A 298 5.30 -5.62 17.80
CA VAL A 298 4.79 -4.46 17.03
C VAL A 298 5.06 -3.17 17.82
N PRO A 299 6.29 -2.64 17.85
CA PRO A 299 6.71 -1.57 18.77
C PRO A 299 5.93 -0.25 18.70
N ILE A 300 5.21 0.03 17.59
CA ILE A 300 4.31 1.20 17.51
C ILE A 300 3.22 1.17 18.58
N ASN A 301 2.90 -0.01 19.16
CA ASN A 301 1.94 -0.14 20.25
C ASN A 301 2.30 0.68 21.48
N ARG A 302 3.59 0.95 21.71
CA ARG A 302 4.05 1.83 22.79
C ARG A 302 3.60 3.28 22.60
N LYS A 303 3.37 3.69 21.34
CA LYS A 303 2.90 5.04 21.01
C LYS A 303 1.37 5.09 20.92
N PHE A 304 0.79 4.08 20.29
CA PHE A 304 -0.66 3.93 20.11
C PHE A 304 -1.06 2.57 20.66
N GLY A 305 -1.51 2.53 21.92
CA GLY A 305 -1.83 1.31 22.64
C GLY A 305 -2.98 0.52 22.01
N LEU A 306 -3.09 -0.74 22.41
CA LEU A 306 -4.09 -1.68 21.88
C LEU A 306 -5.52 -1.13 21.98
N ASP A 307 -5.88 -0.52 23.12
CA ASP A 307 -7.23 0.05 23.32
C ASP A 307 -7.52 1.20 22.35
N GLN A 308 -6.54 2.10 22.12
CA GLN A 308 -6.68 3.18 21.16
C GLN A 308 -6.83 2.66 19.72
N LEU A 309 -6.07 1.62 19.38
CA LEU A 309 -6.15 0.98 18.08
C LEU A 309 -7.53 0.34 17.86
N LEU A 310 -8.02 -0.44 18.82
CA LEU A 310 -9.32 -1.12 18.71
C LEU A 310 -10.48 -0.12 18.70
N GLN A 311 -10.37 0.98 19.46
CA GLN A 311 -11.34 2.07 19.38
C GLN A 311 -11.33 2.73 17.99
N ALA A 312 -10.16 3.04 17.43
CA ALA A 312 -10.06 3.58 16.08
C ALA A 312 -10.60 2.62 15.00
N CYS A 313 -10.49 1.30 15.22
CA CYS A 313 -11.13 0.31 14.36
C CYS A 313 -12.65 0.34 14.49
N SER A 314 -13.19 0.50 15.72
CA SER A 314 -14.63 0.63 15.95
C SER A 314 -15.22 1.86 15.28
N ASP A 315 -14.48 2.96 15.29
CA ASP A 315 -14.87 4.26 14.74
C ASP A 315 -14.54 4.40 13.23
N TYR A 316 -13.90 3.38 12.63
CA TYR A 316 -13.41 3.46 11.25
C TYR A 316 -14.54 3.70 10.24
N PRO A 317 -14.50 4.77 9.43
CA PRO A 317 -15.55 5.12 8.49
C PRO A 317 -15.83 4.01 7.47
N GLY A 318 -17.09 3.62 7.37
CA GLY A 318 -17.55 2.61 6.42
C GLY A 318 -17.29 1.16 6.83
N ALA A 319 -16.75 0.89 8.01
CA ALA A 319 -16.70 -0.46 8.57
C ALA A 319 -18.13 -0.98 8.87
N SER A 320 -18.41 -2.21 8.49
CA SER A 320 -19.73 -2.86 8.67
C SER A 320 -19.60 -4.37 8.50
N ASN A 321 -20.66 -5.12 8.78
CA ASN A 321 -20.70 -6.57 8.54
C ASN A 321 -20.46 -6.94 7.06
N ALA A 322 -20.84 -6.09 6.12
CA ALA A 322 -20.55 -6.27 4.68
C ALA A 322 -19.14 -5.84 4.30
N ARG A 323 -18.51 -5.00 5.12
CA ARG A 323 -17.16 -4.45 4.91
C ARG A 323 -16.36 -4.55 6.22
N ARG A 324 -15.98 -5.77 6.55
CA ARG A 324 -15.29 -6.09 7.80
C ARG A 324 -13.83 -5.61 7.75
N ILE A 325 -13.35 -5.16 8.91
CA ILE A 325 -11.91 -4.95 9.13
C ILE A 325 -11.23 -6.32 9.18
N THR A 326 -10.10 -6.43 8.50
CA THR A 326 -9.28 -7.63 8.54
C THR A 326 -8.19 -7.48 9.59
N PHE A 327 -8.21 -8.31 10.64
CA PHE A 327 -7.11 -8.39 11.58
C PHE A 327 -6.11 -9.45 11.11
N GLU A 328 -4.93 -9.01 10.77
CA GLU A 328 -3.81 -9.89 10.42
C GLU A 328 -3.14 -10.35 11.72
N TYR A 329 -2.97 -11.66 11.88
CA TYR A 329 -2.44 -12.28 13.08
C TYR A 329 -1.38 -13.32 12.73
N VAL A 330 -0.11 -12.95 12.88
CA VAL A 330 1.02 -13.86 12.65
C VAL A 330 1.11 -14.86 13.81
N MET A 331 1.25 -16.15 13.49
CA MET A 331 1.27 -17.23 14.47
C MET A 331 2.71 -17.54 14.86
N LEU A 332 3.12 -17.04 16.02
CA LEU A 332 4.45 -17.18 16.60
C LEU A 332 4.42 -18.19 17.75
N LYS A 333 5.18 -19.27 17.62
CA LYS A 333 5.24 -20.37 18.57
C LYS A 333 5.57 -19.87 19.98
N ASP A 334 4.79 -20.31 20.97
CA ASP A 334 4.94 -20.03 22.41
C ASP A 334 4.96 -18.51 22.73
N LYS A 335 4.46 -17.65 21.81
CA LYS A 335 4.46 -16.21 22.01
C LYS A 335 3.07 -15.59 22.01
N ASN A 336 2.24 -15.93 21.03
CA ASN A 336 0.90 -15.33 20.82
C ASN A 336 -0.12 -16.36 20.31
N ASP A 337 0.16 -17.64 20.48
CA ASP A 337 -0.59 -18.73 19.86
C ASP A 337 -1.37 -19.62 20.83
N SER A 338 -1.46 -19.23 22.12
CA SER A 338 -2.17 -20.01 23.13
C SER A 338 -3.70 -19.98 22.93
N ASP A 339 -4.41 -20.94 23.58
CA ASP A 339 -5.88 -20.92 23.64
C ASP A 339 -6.42 -19.66 24.34
N ASP A 340 -5.68 -19.14 25.31
CA ASP A 340 -6.06 -17.94 26.03
C ASP A 340 -5.90 -16.69 25.14
N ASP A 341 -4.86 -16.63 24.27
CA ASP A 341 -4.74 -15.58 23.27
C ASP A 341 -5.93 -15.60 22.28
N ALA A 342 -6.37 -16.80 21.85
CA ALA A 342 -7.53 -16.94 20.97
C ALA A 342 -8.82 -16.47 21.64
N ARG A 343 -9.04 -16.82 22.91
CA ARG A 343 -10.21 -16.37 23.69
C ARG A 343 -10.17 -14.87 23.95
N GLU A 344 -9.00 -14.33 24.25
CA GLU A 344 -8.82 -12.89 24.45
C GLU A 344 -9.07 -12.11 23.18
N LEU A 345 -8.61 -12.59 22.01
CA LEU A 345 -8.93 -12.01 20.72
C LEU A 345 -10.45 -11.91 20.49
N VAL A 346 -11.16 -12.99 20.76
CA VAL A 346 -12.64 -13.03 20.69
C VAL A 346 -13.26 -12.01 21.65
N ARG A 347 -12.76 -11.96 22.90
CA ARG A 347 -13.24 -11.01 23.92
C ARG A 347 -13.08 -9.56 23.46
N LEU A 348 -11.91 -9.20 22.94
CA LEU A 348 -11.62 -7.85 22.44
C LEU A 348 -12.52 -7.48 21.25
N ILE A 349 -12.65 -8.36 20.27
CA ILE A 349 -13.52 -8.13 19.10
C ILE A 349 -14.97 -7.86 19.54
N ARG A 350 -15.47 -8.61 20.51
CA ARG A 350 -16.83 -8.42 21.05
C ARG A 350 -16.95 -7.15 21.90
N GLN A 351 -15.97 -6.87 22.75
CA GLN A 351 -15.94 -5.69 23.61
C GLN A 351 -16.03 -4.40 22.81
N TYR A 352 -15.25 -4.27 21.73
CA TYR A 352 -15.24 -3.10 20.87
C TYR A 352 -16.28 -3.18 19.74
N LYS A 353 -17.14 -4.22 19.71
CA LYS A 353 -18.17 -4.43 18.68
C LYS A 353 -17.65 -4.36 17.24
N LEU A 354 -16.47 -4.93 17.01
CA LEU A 354 -15.77 -4.81 15.74
C LEU A 354 -16.42 -5.67 14.66
N PRO A 355 -16.74 -5.14 13.49
CA PRO A 355 -17.09 -5.93 12.31
C PRO A 355 -15.82 -6.56 11.75
N ALA A 356 -15.40 -7.70 12.31
CA ALA A 356 -14.08 -8.27 12.12
C ALA A 356 -14.08 -9.57 11.31
N LYS A 357 -12.98 -9.82 10.61
CA LYS A 357 -12.47 -11.14 10.25
C LYS A 357 -10.98 -11.20 10.65
N VAL A 358 -10.50 -12.40 10.97
CA VAL A 358 -9.10 -12.61 11.37
C VAL A 358 -8.40 -13.46 10.32
N ASN A 359 -7.30 -12.98 9.76
CA ASN A 359 -6.43 -13.78 8.92
C ASN A 359 -5.29 -14.34 9.78
N LEU A 360 -5.25 -15.63 10.00
CA LEU A 360 -4.13 -16.29 10.68
C LEU A 360 -3.01 -16.54 9.67
N ILE A 361 -1.83 -16.00 9.95
CA ILE A 361 -0.67 -16.09 9.07
C ILE A 361 0.36 -17.01 9.72
N PRO A 362 0.57 -18.23 9.21
CA PRO A 362 1.72 -19.02 9.63
C PRO A 362 2.99 -18.17 9.45
N PHE A 363 3.82 -18.09 10.48
CA PHE A 363 5.03 -17.28 10.41
C PHE A 363 5.94 -17.77 9.28
N ASN A 364 6.42 -16.87 8.45
CA ASN A 364 7.38 -17.16 7.40
C ASN A 364 8.77 -16.76 7.90
N PRO A 365 9.64 -17.74 8.24
CA PRO A 365 10.97 -17.43 8.75
C PRO A 365 11.82 -16.76 7.67
N TRP A 366 12.74 -15.93 8.15
CA TRP A 366 13.76 -15.26 7.34
C TRP A 366 15.11 -15.37 8.07
N PRO A 367 16.26 -15.23 7.38
CA PRO A 367 17.58 -15.38 8.01
C PRO A 367 17.79 -14.43 9.18
N GLY A 368 17.96 -14.99 10.38
CA GLY A 368 18.12 -14.23 11.64
C GLY A 368 16.81 -13.86 12.34
N ALA A 369 15.67 -14.39 11.88
CA ALA A 369 14.37 -14.19 12.54
C ALA A 369 14.42 -14.71 14.00
N PRO A 370 13.91 -13.93 14.99
CA PRO A 370 13.97 -14.31 16.40
C PRO A 370 12.82 -15.23 16.83
N TYR A 371 11.96 -15.66 15.92
CA TYR A 371 10.73 -16.43 16.19
C TYR A 371 10.66 -17.70 15.35
N GLU A 372 9.88 -18.65 15.84
CA GLU A 372 9.49 -19.87 15.12
C GLU A 372 8.00 -19.82 14.76
N CYS A 373 7.62 -20.57 13.70
CA CYS A 373 6.22 -20.74 13.33
C CYS A 373 5.54 -21.68 14.33
N SER A 374 4.31 -21.36 14.72
CA SER A 374 3.44 -22.27 15.46
C SER A 374 3.21 -23.57 14.68
N THR A 375 2.97 -24.69 15.37
CA THR A 375 2.66 -25.95 14.69
C THR A 375 1.31 -25.89 13.96
N PRO A 376 1.11 -26.69 12.91
CA PRO A 376 -0.17 -26.74 12.20
C PRO A 376 -1.37 -27.03 13.11
N GLU A 377 -1.19 -27.93 14.10
CA GLU A 377 -2.22 -28.30 15.08
C GLU A 377 -2.56 -27.10 15.97
N ARG A 378 -1.55 -26.32 16.38
CA ARG A 378 -1.72 -25.13 17.19
C ARG A 378 -2.48 -24.04 16.44
N ILE A 379 -2.10 -23.79 15.16
CA ILE A 379 -2.79 -22.84 14.29
C ILE A 379 -4.24 -23.27 14.05
N LYS A 380 -4.47 -24.56 13.79
CA LYS A 380 -5.81 -25.11 13.60
C LYS A 380 -6.66 -24.90 14.87
N ARG A 381 -6.12 -25.24 16.03
CA ARG A 381 -6.85 -25.07 17.32
C ARG A 381 -7.19 -23.63 17.59
N PHE A 382 -6.28 -22.69 17.34
CA PHE A 382 -6.54 -21.25 17.46
C PHE A 382 -7.65 -20.80 16.51
N ALA A 383 -7.61 -21.25 15.24
CA ALA A 383 -8.64 -20.96 14.23
C ALA A 383 -10.03 -21.48 14.67
N GLU A 384 -10.09 -22.71 15.22
CA GLU A 384 -11.33 -23.32 15.72
C GLU A 384 -11.97 -22.47 16.82
N ILE A 385 -11.20 -22.06 17.84
CA ILE A 385 -11.71 -21.23 18.95
C ILE A 385 -12.31 -19.91 18.44
N VAL A 386 -11.64 -19.25 17.50
CA VAL A 386 -12.11 -17.99 16.91
C VAL A 386 -13.34 -18.22 16.04
N PHE A 387 -13.35 -19.31 15.25
CA PHE A 387 -14.47 -19.65 14.37
C PHE A 387 -15.72 -20.06 15.14
N GLU A 388 -15.60 -20.87 16.19
CA GLU A 388 -16.71 -21.28 17.09
C GLU A 388 -17.36 -20.08 17.78
N ALA A 389 -16.61 -18.98 17.95
CA ALA A 389 -17.14 -17.73 18.47
C ALA A 389 -17.92 -16.90 17.42
N GLY A 390 -18.06 -17.40 16.16
CA GLY A 390 -18.75 -16.74 15.05
C GLY A 390 -17.91 -15.75 14.27
N ILE A 391 -16.57 -15.76 14.44
CA ILE A 391 -15.65 -14.86 13.73
C ILE A 391 -14.91 -15.66 12.66
N SER A 392 -14.96 -15.20 11.40
CA SER A 392 -14.21 -15.82 10.30
C SER A 392 -12.71 -15.75 10.58
N ALA A 393 -12.04 -16.92 10.58
CA ALA A 393 -10.61 -17.04 10.90
C ALA A 393 -9.85 -17.94 9.90
N PRO A 394 -9.80 -17.57 8.60
CA PRO A 394 -9.04 -18.37 7.63
C PRO A 394 -7.55 -18.37 7.95
N VAL A 395 -6.92 -19.53 7.74
CA VAL A 395 -5.47 -19.68 7.77
C VAL A 395 -4.92 -19.38 6.37
N ARG A 396 -3.97 -18.46 6.28
CA ARG A 396 -3.34 -18.08 5.01
C ARG A 396 -2.38 -19.17 4.54
N THR A 397 -2.51 -19.60 3.31
CA THR A 397 -1.49 -20.44 2.67
C THR A 397 -0.34 -19.54 2.23
N PRO A 398 0.88 -19.74 2.73
CA PRO A 398 2.03 -18.96 2.28
C PRO A 398 2.32 -19.22 0.80
N ARG A 399 2.62 -18.16 0.06
CA ARG A 399 2.94 -18.19 -1.36
C ARG A 399 4.35 -17.64 -1.60
N GLY A 400 5.05 -18.14 -2.63
CA GLY A 400 6.36 -17.66 -3.04
C GLY A 400 7.46 -17.85 -2.00
N ARG A 401 7.41 -18.91 -1.19
CA ARG A 401 8.41 -19.18 -0.14
C ARG A 401 9.80 -19.45 -0.70
N ASP A 402 9.87 -20.10 -1.86
CA ASP A 402 11.10 -20.47 -2.56
C ASP A 402 11.87 -19.26 -3.12
N ILE A 403 11.21 -18.12 -3.21
CA ILE A 403 11.79 -16.85 -3.68
C ILE A 403 11.73 -15.72 -2.62
N ASP A 404 11.51 -16.05 -1.34
CA ASP A 404 11.36 -15.09 -0.25
C ASP A 404 10.30 -13.99 -0.54
N ALA A 405 9.16 -14.39 -1.12
CA ALA A 405 8.07 -13.48 -1.48
C ALA A 405 6.88 -13.52 -0.51
N ALA A 406 6.91 -14.39 0.51
CA ALA A 406 5.82 -14.49 1.46
C ALA A 406 5.75 -13.26 2.38
N CYS A 407 4.58 -13.06 3.01
CA CYS A 407 4.36 -11.94 3.93
C CYS A 407 5.44 -11.87 5.01
N GLY A 408 6.04 -10.69 5.19
CA GLY A 408 7.09 -10.44 6.16
C GLY A 408 8.51 -10.80 5.71
N GLN A 409 8.71 -11.31 4.49
CA GLN A 409 10.04 -11.72 3.99
C GLN A 409 10.72 -10.68 3.10
N LEU A 410 10.00 -9.67 2.61
CA LEU A 410 10.56 -8.68 1.67
C LEU A 410 11.74 -7.93 2.29
N LYS A 411 12.87 -7.92 1.56
CA LYS A 411 14.08 -7.22 1.94
C LYS A 411 14.93 -6.94 0.71
N THR A 412 15.30 -5.68 0.52
CA THR A 412 16.29 -5.31 -0.47
C THR A 412 17.71 -5.49 0.08
N ALA A 413 18.70 -5.62 -0.81
CA ALA A 413 20.12 -5.65 -0.46
C ALA A 413 20.63 -4.29 0.05
N ALA A 414 19.78 -3.28 0.20
CA ALA A 414 20.12 -2.00 0.81
C ALA A 414 20.68 -2.25 2.22
N GLN A 415 21.99 -2.45 2.26
CA GLN A 415 22.75 -2.64 3.47
C GLN A 415 22.52 -1.45 4.40
N LYS A 416 22.41 -1.73 5.68
CA LYS A 416 22.53 -0.75 6.74
C LYS A 416 23.90 -0.08 6.59
N MET A 417 23.97 1.00 5.79
CA MET A 417 25.18 1.81 5.77
C MET A 417 25.40 2.37 7.17
N SER A 418 26.57 2.16 7.72
CA SER A 418 26.95 2.75 9.00
C SER A 418 26.99 4.27 8.84
N ARG A 419 26.84 5.02 9.93
CA ARG A 419 26.92 6.48 9.91
C ARG A 419 28.24 6.96 9.28
N ALA A 420 29.35 6.24 9.53
CA ALA A 420 30.66 6.49 8.94
C ALA A 420 30.70 6.29 7.40
N GLU A 421 29.93 5.35 6.86
CA GLU A 421 29.82 5.15 5.41
C GLU A 421 28.94 6.23 4.76
N LEU A 422 27.89 6.70 5.43
CA LEU A 422 27.06 7.81 4.99
C LEU A 422 27.82 9.13 4.97
N ASP A 423 28.62 9.39 6.03
CA ASP A 423 29.46 10.57 6.12
C ASP A 423 30.55 10.56 5.02
N ARG A 424 31.16 9.39 4.75
CA ARG A 424 32.14 9.23 3.68
C ARG A 424 31.55 9.45 2.28
N LEU A 425 30.34 8.97 2.00
CA LEU A 425 29.63 9.21 0.72
C LEU A 425 29.21 10.66 0.58
N ALA A 426 28.85 11.34 1.66
CA ALA A 426 28.56 12.76 1.65
C ALA A 426 29.82 13.57 1.30
N ASP A 427 30.96 13.22 1.89
CA ASP A 427 32.26 13.87 1.63
C ASP A 427 32.73 13.60 0.18
N GLU A 428 32.60 12.37 -0.31
CA GLU A 428 32.93 12.00 -1.72
C GLU A 428 32.03 12.75 -2.74
N LYS A 429 30.74 12.93 -2.41
CA LYS A 429 29.80 13.68 -3.26
C LYS A 429 30.09 15.19 -3.25
N GLN A 430 30.54 15.72 -2.13
CA GLN A 430 30.94 17.12 -2.00
C GLN A 430 32.27 17.41 -2.74
N ALA A 431 33.21 16.46 -2.71
CA ALA A 431 34.46 16.51 -3.43
C ALA A 431 34.29 16.37 -4.96
N ALA A 432 33.23 15.72 -5.43
CA ALA A 432 32.91 15.57 -6.86
C ALA A 432 32.17 16.80 -7.46
N LEU A 433 31.70 17.71 -6.63
CA LEU A 433 30.97 18.92 -7.01
C LEU A 433 31.82 20.20 -6.90
N GLY A 434 33.07 20.12 -6.42
CA GLY A 434 34.08 21.19 -6.36
C GLY A 434 35.22 20.92 -7.33
#